data_12369466e7ac7ed8dd02a3ed55991eb0
#
_entry.id   12369466e7ac7ed8dd02a3ed55991eb0
#
_cell.length_a   1.000
_cell.length_b   1.000
_cell.length_c   1.000
_cell.angle_alpha   90.00
_cell.angle_beta   90.00
_cell.angle_gamma   90.00
#
_symmetry.space_group_name_H-M   'P 1'
#
loop_
_entity.id
_entity.type
_entity.pdbx_description
1 polymer ?
#
loop_
_entity_poly.entity_id
_entity_poly.type
_entity_poly.pdbx_seq_one_letter_code
_entity_poly.pdbx_strand_id
1 'polypeptide(L)'
;MTFTLATETTFEEDVKKSRFQAISAPVENEQQVKAFLEKHLDLSTTHQCWAWKIGHNVRFNDDGEPSGTAGPPILATIEGNDLTNVIVLVNRWYGGIKLGTG
;
A
#
# COMPACT_ATOMS: atom_id res chain seq x y z
N MET A 1 -14.93 -16.05 -8.21
CA MET A 1 -14.68 -16.31 -6.78
C MET A 1 -13.68 -15.28 -6.26
N THR A 2 -13.90 -14.75 -5.07
CA THR A 2 -12.99 -13.79 -4.49
C THR A 2 -12.30 -14.38 -3.26
N PHE A 3 -11.14 -13.84 -2.95
CA PHE A 3 -10.33 -14.28 -1.82
C PHE A 3 -10.00 -13.11 -0.94
N THR A 4 -9.65 -13.37 0.30
CA THR A 4 -9.11 -12.36 1.19
C THR A 4 -7.82 -12.89 1.80
N LEU A 5 -7.09 -11.99 2.47
CA LEU A 5 -5.86 -12.40 3.14
C LEU A 5 -6.20 -13.00 4.51
N ALA A 6 -5.41 -13.96 4.93
CA ALA A 6 -5.58 -14.57 6.26
C ALA A 6 -4.97 -13.68 7.33
N THR A 7 -3.89 -12.96 7.02
CA THR A 7 -3.16 -12.18 7.99
C THR A 7 -2.40 -11.05 7.30
N GLU A 8 -1.86 -10.15 8.10
CA GLU A 8 -1.04 -9.06 7.61
C GLU A 8 0.30 -9.63 7.11
N THR A 9 0.77 -9.11 5.98
CA THR A 9 2.01 -9.56 5.34
C THR A 9 2.82 -8.36 4.89
N THR A 10 4.13 -8.44 5.03
CA THR A 10 5.04 -7.37 4.64
C THR A 10 6.07 -7.89 3.65
N PHE A 11 6.34 -7.10 2.60
CA PHE A 11 7.33 -7.41 1.60
C PHE A 11 8.19 -6.17 1.37
N GLU A 12 9.52 -6.35 1.28
CA GLU A 12 10.44 -5.23 1.06
C GLU A 12 11.34 -5.52 -0.11
N GLU A 13 11.66 -4.47 -0.87
CA GLU A 13 12.53 -4.61 -2.03
C GLU A 13 13.23 -3.28 -2.32
N ASP A 14 14.50 -3.34 -2.71
CA ASP A 14 15.24 -2.18 -3.18
C ASP A 14 15.27 -2.25 -4.70
N VAL A 15 14.84 -1.17 -5.35
CA VAL A 15 14.86 -1.08 -6.80
C VAL A 15 15.57 0.20 -7.17
N LYS A 16 16.72 0.08 -7.83
CA LYS A 16 17.57 1.21 -8.18
C LYS A 16 17.93 1.98 -6.92
N LYS A 17 17.53 3.23 -6.81
CA LYS A 17 17.85 4.04 -5.63
C LYS A 17 16.64 4.25 -4.74
N SER A 18 15.61 3.44 -4.89
CA SER A 18 14.42 3.54 -4.07
C SER A 18 14.24 2.27 -3.26
N ARG A 19 13.75 2.44 -2.05
CA ARG A 19 13.35 1.33 -1.21
C ARG A 19 11.84 1.28 -1.12
N PHE A 20 11.29 0.10 -1.27
CA PHE A 20 9.85 -0.13 -1.22
C PHE A 20 9.52 -1.12 -0.10
N GLN A 21 8.42 -0.84 0.59
CA GLN A 21 7.87 -1.77 1.56
C GLN A 21 6.37 -1.86 1.31
N ALA A 22 5.89 -3.05 0.98
CA ALA A 22 4.48 -3.28 0.77
C ALA A 22 3.92 -4.02 1.98
N ILE A 23 2.86 -3.48 2.56
CA ILE A 23 2.20 -4.11 3.70
C ILE A 23 0.75 -4.33 3.29
N SER A 24 0.30 -5.58 3.37
CA SER A 24 -1.08 -5.93 3.03
C SER A 24 -1.75 -6.58 4.22
N ALA A 25 -3.05 -6.35 4.36
CA ALA A 25 -3.79 -6.86 5.51
C ALA A 25 -5.26 -7.04 5.14
N PRO A 26 -5.95 -7.97 5.83
CA PRO A 26 -7.40 -8.07 5.69
C PRO A 26 -8.09 -6.91 6.41
N VAL A 27 -9.10 -6.32 5.79
CA VAL A 27 -9.93 -5.29 6.41
C VAL A 27 -11.37 -5.56 6.02
N GLU A 28 -12.30 -5.25 6.92
CA GLU A 28 -13.72 -5.52 6.69
C GLU A 28 -14.55 -4.25 6.62
N ASN A 29 -14.01 -3.12 7.03
CA ASN A 29 -14.73 -1.85 7.03
C ASN A 29 -13.75 -0.70 7.04
N GLU A 30 -14.26 0.52 6.82
CA GLU A 30 -13.40 1.69 6.74
C GLU A 30 -12.76 2.05 8.07
N GLN A 31 -13.37 1.66 9.18
CA GLN A 31 -12.77 1.89 10.48
C GLN A 31 -11.48 1.09 10.64
N GLN A 32 -11.48 -0.14 10.15
CA GLN A 32 -10.27 -0.98 10.16
C GLN A 32 -9.22 -0.43 9.20
N VAL A 33 -9.64 0.11 8.05
CA VAL A 33 -8.73 0.78 7.12
C VAL A 33 -8.03 1.93 7.82
N LYS A 34 -8.78 2.77 8.52
CA LYS A 34 -8.20 3.91 9.22
C LYS A 34 -7.22 3.47 10.29
N ALA A 35 -7.57 2.45 11.05
CA ALA A 35 -6.69 1.92 12.09
C ALA A 35 -5.40 1.36 11.50
N PHE A 36 -5.50 0.66 10.37
CA PHE A 36 -4.33 0.12 9.68
C PHE A 36 -3.41 1.25 9.21
N LEU A 37 -3.97 2.29 8.60
CA LEU A 37 -3.17 3.40 8.09
C LEU A 37 -2.49 4.15 9.23
N GLU A 38 -3.18 4.34 10.35
CA GLU A 38 -2.58 5.00 11.51
C GLU A 38 -1.47 4.16 12.12
N LYS A 39 -1.66 2.84 12.17
CA LYS A 39 -0.65 1.93 12.71
C LYS A 39 0.64 1.97 11.89
N HIS A 40 0.53 2.15 10.60
CA HIS A 40 1.67 2.09 9.69
C HIS A 40 2.13 3.47 9.20
N LEU A 41 1.63 4.54 9.82
CA LEU A 41 2.08 5.88 9.48
C LEU A 41 3.57 6.01 9.80
N ASP A 42 4.35 6.40 8.80
CA ASP A 42 5.80 6.54 8.93
C ASP A 42 6.22 7.84 8.27
N LEU A 43 6.57 8.82 9.08
CA LEU A 43 6.91 10.15 8.59
C LEU A 43 8.26 10.19 7.88
N SER A 44 9.03 9.10 7.93
CA SER A 44 10.29 9.03 7.21
C SER A 44 10.11 8.68 5.73
N THR A 45 8.93 8.22 5.35
CA THR A 45 8.70 7.83 3.95
C THR A 45 8.63 9.05 3.05
N THR A 46 9.04 8.88 1.80
CA THR A 46 8.84 9.91 0.78
C THR A 46 7.38 9.91 0.34
N HIS A 47 6.82 8.72 0.11
CA HIS A 47 5.41 8.56 -0.25
C HIS A 47 4.84 7.33 0.43
N GLN A 48 3.56 7.41 0.83
CA GLN A 48 2.81 6.28 1.36
C GLN A 48 1.54 6.13 0.52
N CYS A 49 1.60 5.28 -0.48
CA CYS A 49 0.50 5.05 -1.41
C CYS A 49 -0.28 3.84 -0.98
N TRP A 50 -1.59 3.85 -1.20
CA TRP A 50 -2.39 2.70 -0.79
C TRP A 50 -3.62 2.54 -1.66
N ALA A 51 -4.20 1.35 -1.59
CA ALA A 51 -5.50 1.06 -2.18
C ALA A 51 -6.17 -0.02 -1.35
N TRP A 52 -7.50 0.02 -1.30
CA TRP A 52 -8.25 -1.03 -0.63
C TRP A 52 -9.52 -1.33 -1.41
N LYS A 53 -10.01 -2.54 -1.19
CA LYS A 53 -11.29 -2.98 -1.73
C LYS A 53 -12.04 -3.73 -0.64
N ILE A 54 -13.26 -3.30 -0.37
CA ILE A 54 -14.16 -3.94 0.59
C ILE A 54 -15.47 -4.16 -0.14
N GLY A 55 -15.80 -5.43 -0.42
CA GLY A 55 -16.94 -5.75 -1.26
C GLY A 55 -16.78 -5.12 -2.63
N HIS A 56 -17.68 -4.22 -3.00
CA HIS A 56 -17.61 -3.51 -4.27
C HIS A 56 -17.04 -2.09 -4.12
N ASN A 57 -16.72 -1.68 -2.90
CA ASN A 57 -16.20 -0.34 -2.65
C ASN A 57 -14.67 -0.36 -2.78
N VAL A 58 -14.15 0.61 -3.51
CA VAL A 58 -12.69 0.71 -3.72
C VAL A 58 -12.25 2.16 -3.48
N ARG A 59 -11.01 2.30 -3.04
CA ARG A 59 -10.41 3.61 -2.86
C ARG A 59 -8.90 3.49 -2.96
N PHE A 60 -8.25 4.58 -3.38
CA PHE A 60 -6.79 4.60 -3.45
C PHE A 60 -6.28 6.01 -3.18
N ASN A 61 -4.98 6.11 -2.92
CA ASN A 61 -4.30 7.37 -2.69
C ASN A 61 -2.89 7.29 -3.26
N ASP A 62 -2.53 8.27 -4.08
CA ASP A 62 -1.19 8.34 -4.68
C ASP A 62 -0.18 9.07 -3.79
N ASP A 63 -0.63 9.76 -2.76
CA ASP A 63 0.20 10.46 -1.76
C ASP A 63 1.34 11.29 -2.37
N GLY A 64 1.00 12.15 -3.31
CA GLY A 64 1.99 13.05 -3.90
C GLY A 64 2.77 12.46 -5.06
N GLU A 65 2.65 11.18 -5.35
CA GLU A 65 3.16 10.63 -6.60
C GLU A 65 2.32 11.19 -7.74
N PRO A 66 2.82 11.20 -8.98
CA PRO A 66 1.99 11.66 -10.10
C PRO A 66 0.66 10.93 -10.14
N SER A 67 -0.40 11.67 -10.40
CA SER A 67 -1.75 11.13 -10.36
C SER A 67 -1.88 9.90 -11.24
N GLY A 68 -2.45 8.83 -10.68
CA GLY A 68 -2.70 7.59 -11.42
C GLY A 68 -1.52 6.65 -11.51
N THR A 69 -0.36 6.98 -10.88
CA THR A 69 0.85 6.18 -11.07
C THR A 69 1.15 5.24 -9.91
N ALA A 70 0.46 5.36 -8.79
CA ALA A 70 0.74 4.51 -7.62
C ALA A 70 -0.51 3.82 -7.11
N GLY A 71 -1.53 4.58 -6.71
CA GLY A 71 -2.75 3.99 -6.16
C GLY A 71 -3.48 3.07 -7.14
N PRO A 72 -3.78 3.52 -8.36
CA PRO A 72 -4.48 2.66 -9.31
C PRO A 72 -3.76 1.36 -9.65
N PRO A 73 -2.44 1.32 -9.85
CA PRO A 73 -1.74 0.05 -10.02
C PRO A 73 -1.88 -0.90 -8.83
N ILE A 74 -1.88 -0.36 -7.60
CA ILE A 74 -2.10 -1.19 -6.42
C ILE A 74 -3.49 -1.80 -6.45
N LEU A 75 -4.50 -0.97 -6.75
CA LEU A 75 -5.88 -1.45 -6.84
C LEU A 75 -6.02 -2.49 -7.96
N ALA A 76 -5.37 -2.26 -9.11
CA ALA A 76 -5.42 -3.21 -10.21
C ALA A 76 -4.85 -4.57 -9.79
N THR A 77 -3.80 -4.57 -8.96
CA THR A 77 -3.21 -5.81 -8.46
C THR A 77 -4.19 -6.54 -7.54
N ILE A 78 -4.89 -5.80 -6.68
CA ILE A 78 -5.91 -6.39 -5.82
C ILE A 78 -6.98 -7.06 -6.67
N GLU A 79 -7.51 -6.35 -7.65
CA GLU A 79 -8.59 -6.87 -8.49
C GLU A 79 -8.11 -7.96 -9.42
N GLY A 80 -6.89 -7.86 -9.92
CA GLY A 80 -6.34 -8.88 -10.81
C GLY A 80 -6.09 -10.22 -10.11
N ASN A 81 -6.00 -10.23 -8.80
CA ASN A 81 -5.84 -11.45 -8.02
C ASN A 81 -7.14 -11.88 -7.34
N ASP A 82 -8.27 -11.31 -7.75
CA ASP A 82 -9.59 -11.62 -7.21
C ASP A 82 -9.66 -11.45 -5.69
N LEU A 83 -8.95 -10.46 -5.16
CA LEU A 83 -8.96 -10.18 -3.73
C LEU A 83 -10.06 -9.19 -3.39
N THR A 84 -10.62 -9.37 -2.20
CA THR A 84 -11.55 -8.41 -1.63
C THR A 84 -11.30 -8.34 -0.13
N ASN A 85 -11.82 -7.28 0.51
CA ASN A 85 -11.65 -7.07 1.95
C ASN A 85 -10.17 -7.03 2.33
N VAL A 86 -9.40 -6.27 1.55
CA VAL A 86 -7.96 -6.12 1.76
C VAL A 86 -7.54 -4.67 1.56
N ILE A 87 -6.46 -4.29 2.22
CA ILE A 87 -5.77 -3.04 1.97
C ILE A 87 -4.30 -3.36 1.68
N VAL A 88 -3.72 -2.62 0.76
CA VAL A 88 -2.29 -2.69 0.45
C VAL A 88 -1.71 -1.29 0.56
N LEU A 89 -0.69 -1.15 1.39
CA LEU A 89 0.03 0.10 1.59
C LEU A 89 1.45 -0.09 1.07
N VAL A 90 1.91 0.86 0.25
CA VAL A 90 3.27 0.83 -0.28
C VAL A 90 3.99 2.07 0.22
N ASN A 91 4.98 1.84 1.06
CA ASN A 91 5.88 2.89 1.53
C ASN A 91 7.07 2.96 0.58
N ARG A 92 7.46 4.18 0.23
CA ARG A 92 8.59 4.38 -0.68
C ARG A 92 9.54 5.40 -0.11
N TRP A 93 10.81 5.07 -0.11
CA TRP A 93 11.90 5.96 0.27
C TRP A 93 12.82 6.13 -0.93
N TYR A 94 13.12 7.37 -1.29
CA TYR A 94 14.12 7.62 -2.33
C TYR A 94 15.49 7.38 -1.74
N GLY A 95 16.11 6.28 -2.12
CA GLY A 95 17.33 5.81 -1.46
C GLY A 95 18.54 6.65 -1.73
N GLY A 96 18.64 7.33 -2.80
CA GLY A 96 19.81 8.12 -3.10
C GLY A 96 19.96 9.34 -2.24
N ILE A 97 19.04 9.59 -1.45
CA ILE A 97 19.02 10.77 -0.63
C ILE A 97 19.72 10.48 0.65
N LYS A 98 20.16 10.25 0.84
CA LYS A 98 20.75 10.12 1.86
C LYS A 98 20.63 9.19 2.64
N LEU A 99 20.21 8.82 2.32
CA LEU A 99 20.22 7.96 2.95
C LEU A 99 21.30 7.44 3.12
N GLY A 100 21.59 7.77 2.51
CA GLY A 100 22.50 7.54 2.51
C GLY A 100 22.99 7.26 3.16
N THR A 101 22.65 7.32 3.23
CA THR A 101 23.00 7.25 3.70
C THR A 101 23.19 6.93 4.08
N GLY A 102 22.84 6.60 4.08
CA GLY A 102 22.97 6.34 4.30
C GLY A 102 22.97 6.10 4.49
#